data_b7f53bfec1c61c4f418b552057648f99
#
_entry.id   b7f53bfec1c61c4f418b552057648f99
#
_cell.length_a   1.000
_cell.length_b   1.000
_cell.length_c   1.000
_cell.angle_alpha   90.00
_cell.angle_beta   90.00
_cell.angle_gamma   90.00
#
_symmetry.space_group_name_H-M   'P 1'
#
loop_
_entity.id
_entity.type
_entity.pdbx_description
1 polymer ?
#
loop_
_entity_poly.entity_id
_entity_poly.type
_entity_poly.pdbx_seq_one_letter_code
_entity_poly.pdbx_strand_id
1 'polypeptide(L)'
;MDDPSYECWGSPEGHRCRGMEERLKLNTYGERLWTRDLARAIRVQVRERLEALQPGDVLVLDTQGVEVFDYSFADELFGRTLLTLPQEYPDRFVLVEGLSTYTQENLAKALETLGLMMIERRHGTLRLIGKVHPAHQETFAATVQAQTPVTSTALARQLRVNLKAMNERLAKLTASGVIRRETCRSPAGREHYEYRVLR
;
A
#
# COMPACT_ATOMS: atom_id res chain seq x y z
N MET A 1 26.90 7.73 24.94
CA MET A 1 27.14 8.55 23.73
C MET A 1 25.83 8.58 23.00
N ASP A 2 25.17 9.70 23.12
CA ASP A 2 23.76 9.87 22.88
C ASP A 2 23.42 9.88 21.39
N ASP A 3 22.41 9.10 21.04
CA ASP A 3 21.80 9.03 19.71
C ASP A 3 21.03 10.34 19.44
N PRO A 4 21.35 11.13 18.41
CA PRO A 4 20.58 12.34 18.13
C PRO A 4 19.25 11.92 17.50
N SER A 5 18.19 12.02 18.30
CA SER A 5 16.79 11.98 17.86
C SER A 5 16.56 12.99 16.74
N TYR A 6 16.34 12.51 15.53
CA TYR A 6 15.95 13.32 14.39
C TYR A 6 14.51 13.80 14.55
N GLU A 7 14.36 15.07 14.91
CA GLU A 7 13.07 15.75 14.89
C GLU A 7 12.73 16.18 13.46
N CYS A 8 11.63 15.67 12.92
CA CYS A 8 11.03 16.16 11.68
C CYS A 8 10.42 17.55 11.94
N TRP A 9 11.14 18.61 11.55
CA TRP A 9 10.68 20.00 11.66
C TRP A 9 9.90 20.38 10.40
N GLY A 10 8.58 20.64 10.52
CA GLY A 10 7.83 21.19 9.40
C GLY A 10 6.32 21.23 9.48
N SER A 11 5.71 21.19 10.65
CA SER A 11 4.33 21.67 10.84
C SER A 11 4.08 22.01 12.30
N PRO A 12 3.40 23.13 12.61
CA PRO A 12 3.16 23.59 13.99
C PRO A 12 2.09 22.75 14.75
N GLU A 13 1.59 21.70 14.17
CA GLU A 13 0.70 20.74 14.83
C GLU A 13 1.35 19.35 14.73
N GLY A 14 1.72 18.79 15.87
CA GLY A 14 2.38 17.49 16.00
C GLY A 14 1.55 16.36 15.35
N HIS A 15 1.70 16.18 14.07
CA HIS A 15 1.01 15.14 13.32
C HIS A 15 1.61 13.79 13.68
N ARG A 16 0.80 12.99 14.37
CA ARG A 16 1.08 11.58 14.67
C ARG A 16 1.49 10.85 13.39
N CYS A 17 2.71 10.36 13.34
CA CYS A 17 3.25 9.59 12.22
C CYS A 17 2.61 8.19 12.02
N ARG A 18 1.48 7.89 12.64
CA ARG A 18 0.68 6.69 12.37
C ARG A 18 -0.62 7.13 11.70
N GLY A 19 -0.76 6.84 10.40
CA GLY A 19 -2.04 6.90 9.73
C GLY A 19 -3.04 6.00 10.47
N MET A 20 -4.31 6.41 10.51
CA MET A 20 -5.38 5.59 11.06
C MET A 20 -5.65 4.42 10.13
N GLU A 21 -5.93 3.24 10.68
CA GLU A 21 -6.46 2.12 9.91
C GLU A 21 -7.98 2.06 10.06
N GLU A 22 -8.68 2.13 8.94
CA GLU A 22 -10.09 1.79 8.84
C GLU A 22 -10.25 0.42 8.19
N ARG A 23 -11.23 -0.36 8.62
CA ARG A 23 -11.43 -1.74 8.17
C ARG A 23 -12.82 -1.94 7.59
N LEU A 24 -12.87 -2.45 6.36
CA LEU A 24 -14.10 -2.92 5.72
C LEU A 24 -14.07 -4.45 5.64
N LYS A 25 -14.96 -5.09 6.40
CA LYS A 25 -15.11 -6.55 6.40
C LYS A 25 -15.97 -7.00 5.21
N LEU A 26 -15.39 -7.73 4.27
CA LEU A 26 -16.10 -8.16 3.06
C LEU A 26 -17.05 -9.35 3.32
N ASN A 27 -16.83 -10.14 4.37
CA ASN A 27 -17.73 -11.24 4.74
C ASN A 27 -19.12 -10.76 5.19
N THR A 28 -19.29 -9.48 5.52
CA THR A 28 -20.61 -8.90 5.80
C THR A 28 -21.53 -8.87 4.57
N TYR A 29 -20.97 -9.00 3.38
CA TYR A 29 -21.70 -9.10 2.10
C TYR A 29 -21.93 -10.56 1.66
N GLY A 30 -21.37 -11.52 2.40
CA GLY A 30 -21.48 -12.96 2.15
C GLY A 30 -20.13 -13.67 2.17
N GLU A 31 -20.19 -15.00 2.28
CA GLU A 31 -19.01 -15.87 2.22
C GLU A 31 -18.54 -16.11 0.78
N ARG A 32 -19.46 -15.93 -0.18
CA ARG A 32 -19.24 -16.15 -1.62
C ARG A 32 -19.59 -14.89 -2.38
N LEU A 33 -18.58 -14.20 -2.88
CA LEU A 33 -18.73 -12.90 -3.54
C LEU A 33 -18.53 -13.06 -5.04
N TRP A 34 -19.66 -13.15 -5.75
CA TRP A 34 -19.69 -13.29 -7.19
C TRP A 34 -20.23 -12.01 -7.83
N THR A 35 -19.99 -11.85 -9.10
CA THR A 35 -20.54 -10.82 -9.97
C THR A 35 -19.96 -9.42 -9.81
N ARG A 36 -19.91 -8.73 -10.94
CA ARG A 36 -19.49 -7.33 -11.01
C ARG A 36 -20.47 -6.39 -10.30
N ASP A 37 -21.77 -6.72 -10.30
CA ASP A 37 -22.79 -5.85 -9.70
C ASP A 37 -22.65 -5.79 -8.18
N LEU A 38 -22.41 -6.93 -7.53
CA LEU A 38 -22.09 -6.96 -6.10
C LEU A 38 -20.79 -6.19 -5.82
N ALA A 39 -19.75 -6.41 -6.62
CA ALA A 39 -18.49 -5.70 -6.49
C ALA A 39 -18.65 -4.18 -6.62
N ARG A 40 -19.49 -3.70 -7.55
CA ARG A 40 -19.82 -2.27 -7.71
C ARG A 40 -20.52 -1.71 -6.48
N ALA A 41 -21.49 -2.44 -5.93
CA ALA A 41 -22.19 -2.03 -4.72
C ALA A 41 -21.22 -1.87 -3.53
N ILE A 42 -20.30 -2.84 -3.35
CA ILE A 42 -19.27 -2.77 -2.31
C ILE A 42 -18.28 -1.63 -2.59
N ARG A 43 -17.93 -1.38 -3.85
CA ARG A 43 -17.02 -0.29 -4.24
C ARG A 43 -17.56 1.10 -3.86
N VAL A 44 -18.88 1.29 -3.84
CA VAL A 44 -19.48 2.53 -3.31
C VAL A 44 -19.09 2.72 -1.85
N GLN A 45 -19.19 1.67 -1.03
CA GLN A 45 -18.79 1.71 0.38
C GLN A 45 -17.29 1.94 0.56
N VAL A 46 -16.46 1.37 -0.33
CA VAL A 46 -15.02 1.63 -0.34
C VAL A 46 -14.72 3.10 -0.62
N ARG A 47 -15.41 3.70 -1.57
CA ARG A 47 -15.27 5.12 -1.92
C ARG A 47 -15.67 6.03 -0.76
N GLU A 48 -16.82 5.81 -0.16
CA GLU A 48 -17.31 6.57 1.00
C GLU A 48 -16.30 6.57 2.16
N ARG A 49 -15.67 5.40 2.42
CA ARG A 49 -14.63 5.29 3.44
C ARG A 49 -13.35 6.01 3.04
N LEU A 50 -12.92 5.88 1.78
CA LEU A 50 -11.74 6.60 1.27
C LEU A 50 -11.95 8.11 1.31
N GLU A 51 -13.16 8.60 1.07
CA GLU A 51 -13.51 10.02 1.20
C GLU A 51 -13.40 10.52 2.64
N ALA A 52 -13.76 9.69 3.62
CA ALA A 52 -13.68 10.03 5.04
C ALA A 52 -12.25 9.99 5.62
N LEU A 53 -11.34 9.23 5.00
CA LEU A 53 -9.95 9.10 5.44
C LEU A 53 -9.16 10.39 5.19
N GLN A 54 -8.12 10.59 6.00
CA GLN A 54 -7.15 11.67 5.82
C GLN A 54 -5.92 11.17 5.03
N PRO A 55 -5.14 12.08 4.41
CA PRO A 55 -3.87 11.71 3.81
C PRO A 55 -2.95 10.98 4.80
N GLY A 56 -2.48 9.81 4.40
CA GLY A 56 -1.66 8.92 5.24
C GLY A 56 -2.43 7.79 5.91
N ASP A 57 -3.77 7.81 5.88
CA ASP A 57 -4.60 6.74 6.42
C ASP A 57 -4.69 5.54 5.47
N VAL A 58 -5.07 4.40 6.03
CA VAL A 58 -5.12 3.11 5.33
C VAL A 58 -6.50 2.50 5.44
N LEU A 59 -7.09 2.11 4.31
CA LEU A 59 -8.27 1.26 4.27
C LEU A 59 -7.85 -0.20 4.13
N VAL A 60 -8.21 -1.00 5.11
CA VAL A 60 -8.02 -2.45 5.11
C VAL A 60 -9.27 -3.14 4.55
N LEU A 61 -9.14 -3.81 3.42
CA LEU A 61 -10.17 -4.69 2.87
C LEU A 61 -9.99 -6.09 3.49
N ASP A 62 -10.77 -6.38 4.51
CA ASP A 62 -10.69 -7.62 5.27
C ASP A 62 -11.56 -8.70 4.61
N THR A 63 -10.91 -9.73 4.08
CA THR A 63 -11.54 -10.88 3.42
C THR A 63 -11.66 -12.10 4.33
N GLN A 64 -11.35 -11.96 5.63
CA GLN A 64 -11.50 -13.08 6.57
C GLN A 64 -12.95 -13.57 6.61
N GLY A 65 -13.15 -14.88 6.41
CA GLY A 65 -14.47 -15.49 6.32
C GLY A 65 -15.09 -15.44 4.92
N VAL A 66 -14.41 -14.85 3.93
CA VAL A 66 -14.79 -15.00 2.52
C VAL A 66 -14.15 -16.29 1.98
N GLU A 67 -15.00 -17.27 1.63
CA GLU A 67 -14.53 -18.55 1.06
C GLU A 67 -13.99 -18.35 -0.35
N VAL A 68 -14.74 -17.59 -1.15
CA VAL A 68 -14.42 -17.39 -2.56
C VAL A 68 -14.95 -16.04 -3.06
N PHE A 69 -14.17 -15.43 -3.93
CA PHE A 69 -14.64 -14.46 -4.92
C PHE A 69 -14.04 -14.79 -6.28
N ASP A 70 -14.77 -14.51 -7.33
CA ASP A 70 -14.30 -14.78 -8.69
C ASP A 70 -13.41 -13.66 -9.25
N TYR A 71 -12.81 -13.94 -10.41
CA TYR A 71 -11.98 -12.95 -11.12
C TYR A 71 -12.74 -11.65 -11.42
N SER A 72 -14.02 -11.74 -11.82
CA SER A 72 -14.84 -10.59 -12.20
C SER A 72 -15.12 -9.68 -11.02
N PHE A 73 -15.35 -10.26 -9.85
CA PHE A 73 -15.48 -9.54 -8.60
C PHE A 73 -14.15 -8.85 -8.22
N ALA A 74 -13.02 -9.60 -8.30
CA ALA A 74 -11.71 -9.06 -7.98
C ALA A 74 -11.30 -7.90 -8.89
N ASP A 75 -11.52 -8.05 -10.21
CA ASP A 75 -11.28 -6.99 -11.20
C ASP A 75 -12.08 -5.72 -10.89
N GLU A 76 -13.39 -5.87 -10.64
CA GLU A 76 -14.28 -4.73 -10.41
C GLU A 76 -14.04 -4.06 -9.06
N LEU A 77 -13.89 -4.82 -7.96
CA LEU A 77 -13.71 -4.23 -6.63
C LEU A 77 -12.28 -3.70 -6.46
N PHE A 78 -11.29 -4.58 -6.52
CA PHE A 78 -9.90 -4.22 -6.21
C PHE A 78 -9.23 -3.51 -7.38
N GLY A 79 -9.37 -4.08 -8.59
CA GLY A 79 -8.73 -3.53 -9.79
C GLY A 79 -9.19 -2.10 -10.09
N ARG A 80 -10.50 -1.86 -10.15
CA ARG A 80 -11.03 -0.52 -10.43
C ARG A 80 -10.77 0.48 -9.32
N THR A 81 -10.80 0.05 -8.06
CA THR A 81 -10.42 0.91 -6.93
C THR A 81 -8.97 1.37 -7.03
N LEU A 82 -8.03 0.46 -7.29
CA LEU A 82 -6.60 0.80 -7.37
C LEU A 82 -6.24 1.63 -8.60
N LEU A 83 -6.98 1.51 -9.71
CA LEU A 83 -6.78 2.33 -10.90
C LEU A 83 -7.11 3.80 -10.65
N THR A 84 -8.13 4.09 -9.86
CA THR A 84 -8.58 5.46 -9.61
C THR A 84 -7.98 6.06 -8.33
N LEU A 85 -7.56 5.22 -7.39
CA LEU A 85 -7.06 5.62 -6.06
C LEU A 85 -6.02 6.75 -6.08
N PRO A 86 -4.94 6.70 -6.90
CA PRO A 86 -3.91 7.75 -6.85
C PRO A 86 -4.39 9.12 -7.35
N GLN A 87 -5.43 9.14 -8.17
CA GLN A 87 -5.98 10.36 -8.77
C GLN A 87 -7.12 10.94 -7.92
N GLU A 88 -8.01 10.08 -7.42
CA GLU A 88 -9.20 10.49 -6.66
C GLU A 88 -8.88 10.70 -5.18
N TYR A 89 -7.95 9.89 -4.63
CA TYR A 89 -7.63 9.87 -3.20
C TYR A 89 -6.11 9.88 -2.97
N PRO A 90 -5.41 10.97 -3.33
CA PRO A 90 -3.96 11.05 -3.15
C PRO A 90 -3.58 10.83 -1.68
N ASP A 91 -2.48 10.12 -1.47
CA ASP A 91 -1.91 9.79 -0.15
C ASP A 91 -2.82 8.96 0.78
N ARG A 92 -3.89 8.36 0.27
CA ARG A 92 -4.66 7.32 0.95
C ARG A 92 -4.28 5.96 0.40
N PHE A 93 -4.35 4.94 1.25
CA PHE A 93 -3.80 3.63 0.92
C PHE A 93 -4.82 2.53 1.12
N VAL A 94 -4.73 1.49 0.29
CA VAL A 94 -5.59 0.31 0.38
C VAL A 94 -4.71 -0.93 0.49
N LEU A 95 -5.00 -1.78 1.48
CA LEU A 95 -4.38 -3.09 1.61
C LEU A 95 -5.45 -4.17 1.78
N VAL A 96 -5.09 -5.41 1.49
CA VAL A 96 -5.97 -6.57 1.68
C VAL A 96 -5.42 -7.48 2.78
N GLU A 97 -6.33 -8.08 3.54
CA GLU A 97 -6.00 -9.02 4.61
C GLU A 97 -6.98 -10.20 4.62
N GLY A 98 -6.53 -11.36 5.09
CA GLY A 98 -7.40 -12.53 5.29
C GLY A 98 -7.67 -13.36 4.04
N LEU A 99 -6.92 -13.20 2.95
CA LEU A 99 -7.07 -13.98 1.73
C LEU A 99 -6.84 -15.48 1.98
N SER A 100 -7.76 -16.32 1.48
CA SER A 100 -7.54 -17.74 1.27
C SER A 100 -6.62 -17.94 0.05
N THR A 101 -6.11 -19.15 -0.14
CA THR A 101 -5.31 -19.46 -1.34
C THR A 101 -6.10 -19.17 -2.61
N TYR A 102 -7.37 -19.56 -2.65
CA TYR A 102 -8.23 -19.38 -3.81
C TYR A 102 -8.54 -17.90 -4.11
N THR A 103 -8.92 -17.13 -3.10
CA THR A 103 -9.19 -15.70 -3.27
C THR A 103 -7.93 -14.92 -3.64
N GLN A 104 -6.77 -15.35 -3.14
CA GLN A 104 -5.48 -14.77 -3.49
C GLN A 104 -5.13 -14.99 -4.96
N GLU A 105 -5.34 -16.19 -5.50
CA GLU A 105 -5.07 -16.51 -6.91
C GLU A 105 -5.92 -15.64 -7.85
N ASN A 106 -7.23 -15.51 -7.57
CA ASN A 106 -8.12 -14.68 -8.37
C ASN A 106 -7.77 -13.21 -8.31
N LEU A 107 -7.44 -12.71 -7.11
CA LEU A 107 -6.99 -11.31 -6.93
C LEU A 107 -5.67 -11.06 -7.67
N ALA A 108 -4.67 -11.93 -7.50
CA ALA A 108 -3.38 -11.81 -8.17
C ALA A 108 -3.57 -11.75 -9.69
N LYS A 109 -4.39 -12.64 -10.24
CA LYS A 109 -4.70 -12.70 -11.67
C LYS A 109 -5.37 -11.42 -12.18
N ALA A 110 -6.33 -10.88 -11.43
CA ALA A 110 -7.01 -9.62 -11.78
C ALA A 110 -6.02 -8.44 -11.79
N LEU A 111 -5.20 -8.32 -10.75
CA LEU A 111 -4.19 -7.25 -10.65
C LEU A 111 -3.10 -7.38 -11.72
N GLU A 112 -2.62 -8.60 -12.01
CA GLU A 112 -1.64 -8.85 -13.07
C GLU A 112 -2.15 -8.41 -14.45
N THR A 113 -3.41 -8.71 -14.76
CA THR A 113 -4.05 -8.33 -16.03
C THR A 113 -4.10 -6.81 -16.20
N LEU A 114 -4.33 -6.08 -15.12
CA LEU A 114 -4.37 -4.61 -15.10
C LEU A 114 -2.99 -3.95 -14.92
N GLY A 115 -1.93 -4.73 -14.73
CA GLY A 115 -0.59 -4.20 -14.47
C GLY A 115 -0.42 -3.56 -13.08
N LEU A 116 -1.31 -3.91 -12.15
CA LEU A 116 -1.38 -3.35 -10.81
C LEU A 116 -0.69 -4.24 -9.77
N MET A 117 -0.36 -3.64 -8.63
CA MET A 117 0.09 -4.33 -7.42
C MET A 117 -0.55 -3.70 -6.19
N MET A 118 -0.71 -4.47 -5.13
CA MET A 118 -1.17 -3.97 -3.83
C MET A 118 -0.47 -4.69 -2.67
N ILE A 119 -0.63 -4.17 -1.47
CA ILE A 119 -0.13 -4.80 -0.25
C ILE A 119 -1.14 -5.85 0.23
N GLU A 120 -0.65 -7.05 0.50
CA GLU A 120 -1.34 -8.06 1.28
C GLU A 120 -0.70 -8.14 2.68
N ARG A 121 -1.53 -8.11 3.72
CA ARG A 121 -1.12 -8.42 5.09
C ARG A 121 -1.51 -9.86 5.41
N ARG A 122 -0.52 -10.71 5.68
CA ARG A 122 -0.72 -12.11 6.04
C ARG A 122 0.06 -12.46 7.29
N HIS A 123 -0.63 -12.88 8.35
CA HIS A 123 -0.01 -13.20 9.65
C HIS A 123 0.95 -12.10 10.15
N GLY A 124 0.54 -10.84 10.01
CA GLY A 124 1.36 -9.68 10.40
C GLY A 124 2.49 -9.32 9.43
N THR A 125 2.73 -10.14 8.41
CA THR A 125 3.76 -9.89 7.39
C THR A 125 3.14 -9.18 6.19
N LEU A 126 3.83 -8.14 5.69
CA LEU A 126 3.43 -7.39 4.50
C LEU A 126 4.16 -7.95 3.27
N ARG A 127 3.44 -8.18 2.20
CA ARG A 127 3.98 -8.58 0.90
C ARG A 127 3.23 -7.90 -0.24
N LEU A 128 3.82 -7.88 -1.42
CA LEU A 128 3.14 -7.42 -2.63
C LEU A 128 2.45 -8.58 -3.35
N ILE A 129 1.28 -8.30 -3.93
CA ILE A 129 0.49 -9.22 -4.75
C ILE A 129 0.11 -8.53 -6.07
N GLY A 130 -0.03 -9.29 -7.15
CA GLY A 130 -0.35 -8.82 -8.50
C GLY A 130 0.88 -8.71 -9.41
N LYS A 131 0.95 -7.70 -10.28
CA LYS A 131 2.05 -7.51 -11.24
C LYS A 131 3.32 -6.99 -10.54
N VAL A 132 4.03 -7.91 -9.89
CA VAL A 132 5.20 -7.60 -9.08
C VAL A 132 6.48 -8.09 -9.75
N HIS A 133 7.39 -7.16 -10.09
CA HIS A 133 8.73 -7.53 -10.54
C HIS A 133 9.60 -7.92 -9.32
N PRO A 134 10.48 -8.94 -9.40
CA PRO A 134 11.34 -9.36 -8.28
C PRO A 134 12.11 -8.20 -7.61
N ALA A 135 12.62 -7.26 -8.41
CA ALA A 135 13.31 -6.08 -7.89
C ALA A 135 12.41 -5.14 -7.06
N HIS A 136 11.12 -5.05 -7.38
CA HIS A 136 10.16 -4.29 -6.57
C HIS A 136 9.85 -5.01 -5.27
N GLN A 137 9.68 -6.34 -5.31
CA GLN A 137 9.48 -7.16 -4.12
C GLN A 137 10.66 -7.06 -3.15
N GLU A 138 11.89 -7.13 -3.67
CA GLU A 138 13.13 -6.98 -2.90
C GLU A 138 13.20 -5.59 -2.22
N THR A 139 12.94 -4.52 -2.99
CA THR A 139 12.97 -3.14 -2.48
C THR A 139 11.87 -2.91 -1.44
N PHE A 140 10.65 -3.42 -1.69
CA PHE A 140 9.55 -3.36 -0.73
C PHE A 140 9.89 -4.09 0.58
N ALA A 141 10.41 -5.31 0.50
CA ALA A 141 10.82 -6.09 1.66
C ALA A 141 11.90 -5.37 2.49
N ALA A 142 12.90 -4.78 1.84
CA ALA A 142 13.93 -3.99 2.52
C ALA A 142 13.34 -2.77 3.23
N THR A 143 12.36 -2.09 2.60
CA THR A 143 11.66 -0.94 3.21
C THR A 143 10.81 -1.37 4.41
N VAL A 144 10.16 -2.55 4.35
CA VAL A 144 9.42 -3.13 5.50
C VAL A 144 10.34 -3.44 6.66
N GLN A 145 11.52 -4.03 6.38
CA GLN A 145 12.50 -4.43 7.40
C GLN A 145 13.14 -3.25 8.13
N ALA A 146 13.26 -2.11 7.45
CA ALA A 146 13.94 -0.94 7.99
C ALA A 146 13.28 -0.36 9.26
N GLN A 147 11.98 -0.63 9.50
CA GLN A 147 11.20 -0.15 10.67
C GLN A 147 11.09 1.38 10.80
N THR A 148 12.02 2.13 10.26
CA THR A 148 12.07 3.60 10.20
C THR A 148 12.06 4.06 8.75
N PRO A 149 11.70 5.33 8.47
CA PRO A 149 11.82 5.89 7.12
C PRO A 149 13.25 5.76 6.59
N VAL A 150 13.38 5.41 5.31
CA VAL A 150 14.67 5.16 4.65
C VAL A 150 14.85 6.03 3.43
N THR A 151 16.08 6.43 3.14
CA THR A 151 16.42 7.17 1.92
C THR A 151 16.72 6.22 0.77
N SER A 152 16.55 6.72 -0.49
CA SER A 152 16.95 5.95 -1.67
C SER A 152 18.43 5.56 -1.68
N THR A 153 19.30 6.42 -1.13
CA THR A 153 20.74 6.15 -1.01
C THR A 153 21.01 5.00 -0.03
N ALA A 154 20.32 4.95 1.09
CA ALA A 154 20.46 3.87 2.08
C ALA A 154 20.03 2.52 1.48
N LEU A 155 18.84 2.48 0.83
CA LEU A 155 18.35 1.27 0.16
C LEU A 155 19.25 0.84 -1.02
N ALA A 156 19.76 1.79 -1.80
CA ALA A 156 20.69 1.49 -2.91
C ALA A 156 21.96 0.80 -2.40
N ARG A 157 22.50 1.29 -1.27
CA ARG A 157 23.68 0.68 -0.62
C ARG A 157 23.35 -0.69 -0.06
N GLN A 158 22.24 -0.85 0.64
CA GLN A 158 21.82 -2.11 1.25
C GLN A 158 21.61 -3.21 0.19
N LEU A 159 20.95 -2.87 -0.92
CA LEU A 159 20.63 -3.83 -2.00
C LEU A 159 21.69 -3.92 -3.08
N ARG A 160 22.80 -3.17 -2.94
CA ARG A 160 23.90 -3.11 -3.92
C ARG A 160 23.44 -2.77 -5.33
N VAL A 161 22.55 -1.79 -5.44
CA VAL A 161 21.99 -1.30 -6.72
C VAL A 161 22.46 0.13 -6.93
N ASN A 162 22.58 0.57 -8.19
CA ASN A 162 22.87 1.97 -8.45
C ASN A 162 21.67 2.87 -8.06
N LEU A 163 21.96 4.12 -7.69
CA LEU A 163 20.97 5.06 -7.19
C LEU A 163 19.84 5.36 -8.20
N LYS A 164 20.17 5.40 -9.50
CA LYS A 164 19.17 5.63 -10.55
C LYS A 164 18.14 4.51 -10.58
N ALA A 165 18.58 3.26 -10.62
CA ALA A 165 17.69 2.10 -10.60
C ALA A 165 16.87 2.04 -9.30
N MET A 166 17.45 2.40 -8.15
CA MET A 166 16.72 2.48 -6.89
C MET A 166 15.62 3.54 -6.94
N ASN A 167 15.91 4.73 -7.46
CA ASN A 167 14.90 5.78 -7.60
C ASN A 167 13.74 5.35 -8.53
N GLU A 168 14.03 4.64 -9.62
CA GLU A 168 13.01 4.10 -10.53
C GLU A 168 12.11 3.07 -9.83
N ARG A 169 12.72 2.15 -9.03
CA ARG A 169 11.95 1.17 -8.22
C ARG A 169 11.05 1.86 -7.21
N LEU A 170 11.59 2.83 -6.45
CA LEU A 170 10.84 3.58 -5.44
C LEU A 170 9.74 4.44 -6.05
N ALA A 171 10.00 5.08 -7.19
CA ALA A 171 8.98 5.83 -7.94
C ALA A 171 7.81 4.93 -8.35
N LYS A 172 8.09 3.72 -8.86
CA LYS A 172 7.05 2.75 -9.23
C LYS A 172 6.24 2.28 -8.03
N LEU A 173 6.90 1.95 -6.91
CA LEU A 173 6.24 1.52 -5.68
C LEU A 173 5.38 2.64 -5.08
N THR A 174 5.86 3.89 -5.09
CA THR A 174 5.09 5.06 -4.66
C THR A 174 3.88 5.29 -5.55
N ALA A 175 4.05 5.27 -6.87
CA ALA A 175 2.96 5.45 -7.83
C ALA A 175 1.90 4.34 -7.74
N SER A 176 2.26 3.15 -7.25
CA SER A 176 1.33 2.05 -6.99
C SER A 176 0.67 2.13 -5.61
N GLY A 177 0.93 3.16 -4.80
CA GLY A 177 0.35 3.33 -3.48
C GLY A 177 0.78 2.28 -2.44
N VAL A 178 1.92 1.60 -2.65
CA VAL A 178 2.41 0.54 -1.74
C VAL A 178 3.50 1.01 -0.79
N ILE A 179 4.14 2.15 -1.06
CA ILE A 179 5.02 2.85 -0.14
C ILE A 179 4.66 4.35 -0.11
N ARG A 180 4.93 4.98 1.01
CA ARG A 180 4.80 6.43 1.17
C ARG A 180 6.15 7.10 0.94
N ARG A 181 6.12 8.27 0.27
CA ARG A 181 7.26 9.16 0.12
C ARG A 181 6.98 10.45 0.88
N GLU A 182 7.89 10.86 1.72
CA GLU A 182 7.84 12.12 2.47
C GLU A 182 9.02 12.99 2.09
N THR A 183 8.79 14.30 2.02
CA THR A 183 9.85 15.29 1.84
C THR A 183 10.34 15.71 3.22
N CYS A 184 11.62 15.47 3.49
CA CYS A 184 12.27 15.86 4.73
C CYS A 184 13.38 16.86 4.45
N ARG A 185 13.72 17.67 5.46
CA ARG A 185 14.87 18.59 5.41
C ARG A 185 15.98 18.11 6.34
N SER A 186 17.18 18.01 5.80
CA SER A 186 18.36 17.73 6.60
C SER A 186 18.69 18.91 7.54
N PRO A 187 19.48 18.72 8.60
CA PRO A 187 19.94 19.80 9.45
C PRO A 187 20.70 20.92 8.68
N ALA A 188 21.26 20.59 7.51
CA ALA A 188 21.88 21.55 6.60
C ALA A 188 20.89 22.23 5.64
N GLY A 189 19.58 22.10 5.85
CA GLY A 189 18.52 22.72 5.06
C GLY A 189 18.27 22.09 3.68
N ARG A 190 18.96 20.99 3.32
CA ARG A 190 18.77 20.31 2.04
C ARG A 190 17.56 19.39 2.08
N GLU A 191 16.69 19.52 1.08
CA GLU A 191 15.55 18.62 0.92
C GLU A 191 16.02 17.25 0.41
N HIS A 192 15.38 16.21 0.96
CA HIS A 192 15.54 14.82 0.53
C HIS A 192 14.24 14.07 0.71
N TYR A 193 14.13 12.91 0.06
CA TYR A 193 12.97 12.03 0.20
C TYR A 193 13.27 10.86 1.13
N GLU A 194 12.30 10.57 1.99
CA GLU A 194 12.26 9.38 2.82
C GLU A 194 11.07 8.51 2.41
N TYR A 195 11.25 7.21 2.52
CA TYR A 195 10.29 6.21 2.10
C TYR A 195 9.97 5.28 3.25
N ARG A 196 8.70 4.94 3.39
CA ARG A 196 8.25 3.97 4.38
C ARG A 196 7.07 3.15 3.85
N VAL A 197 6.91 1.94 4.36
CA VAL A 197 5.72 1.14 4.16
C VAL A 197 4.67 1.55 5.17
N LEU A 198 3.42 1.47 4.77
CA LEU A 198 2.26 1.72 5.63
C LEU A 198 2.17 0.63 6.70
N ARG A 199 1.99 1.04 7.93
CA ARG A 199 1.80 0.18 9.09
C ARG A 199 0.59 0.60 9.88
#